data_72765afd8c2f793c2e22640c53802422
#
_entry.id   72765afd8c2f793c2e22640c53802422
#
_cell.length_a   1.000
_cell.length_b   1.000
_cell.length_c   1.000
_cell.angle_alpha   90.00
_cell.angle_beta   90.00
_cell.angle_gamma   90.00
#
_symmetry.space_group_name_H-M   'P 1'
#
loop_
_entity.id
_entity.type
_entity.pdbx_description
1 polymer ?
#
loop_
_entity_poly.entity_id
_entity_poly.type
_entity_poly.pdbx_seq_one_letter_code
_entity_poly.pdbx_strand_id
1 'polypeptide(L)'
;MKIGIISRSDLNNKLFWSGVPSNIYSSLKKNKTTKIVRIDKLNENLRKLFAIKREYLKVFRNIKFDETYNTKVSKNYASQIEKRLKNISNISHLLTFDSSLVSHLKTDIPIILWTDILYSDYYQHYFKKQKISKSSLNDIKSIELNAIKKCKIIFFSSKWALNKAKRKYKKFQKKIKLLEFGPILEEQVEEKKIKKIIIKRNHNKIKLISLSVDWKRKGLEKQIKLTNYLNQKGFKSELTIIGYKPKYNKIKSNIKFLGFIDKNNKFGERKISSELLKSHFHLLFSKAEAYGLALIEASSRGVPNISFYVGGIPHLVRNSKNGRLFKKNEKINKIGDYIISVFKNKSKYRKLAISSYFEYKKRFNNQKIISDFIQLIK
;
A
#
# COMPACT_ATOMS: atom_id res chain seq x y z
N MET A 1 -7.59 26.20 4.69
CA MET A 1 -6.60 25.62 5.61
C MET A 1 -5.28 25.41 4.87
N LYS A 2 -4.12 25.76 5.46
CA LYS A 2 -2.79 25.64 4.84
C LYS A 2 -2.06 24.44 5.48
N ILE A 3 -1.75 23.42 4.70
CA ILE A 3 -1.14 22.17 5.20
C ILE A 3 0.28 22.03 4.64
N GLY A 4 1.27 21.88 5.53
CA GLY A 4 2.63 21.52 5.17
C GLY A 4 2.77 19.99 5.04
N ILE A 5 3.15 19.47 3.87
CA ILE A 5 3.37 18.02 3.69
C ILE A 5 4.87 17.74 3.72
N ILE A 6 5.28 16.93 4.68
CA ILE A 6 6.67 16.56 4.92
C ILE A 6 6.95 15.19 4.29
N SER A 7 7.99 15.11 3.44
CA SER A 7 8.43 13.87 2.80
C SER A 7 9.94 13.87 2.56
N ARG A 8 10.60 12.71 2.65
CA ARG A 8 12.00 12.57 2.25
C ARG A 8 12.18 12.69 0.75
N SER A 9 11.27 12.07 -0.01
CA SER A 9 11.29 12.03 -1.47
C SER A 9 10.41 13.14 -2.04
N ASP A 10 10.53 13.37 -3.35
CA ASP A 10 9.62 14.22 -4.11
C ASP A 10 8.17 13.72 -3.96
N LEU A 11 7.27 14.62 -3.59
CA LEU A 11 5.84 14.31 -3.47
C LEU A 11 5.16 13.96 -4.81
N ASN A 12 5.81 14.20 -5.94
CA ASN A 12 5.32 13.73 -7.24
C ASN A 12 5.76 12.28 -7.55
N ASN A 13 6.69 11.71 -6.78
CA ASN A 13 7.24 10.38 -7.04
C ASN A 13 6.27 9.27 -6.60
N LYS A 14 5.58 8.63 -7.54
CA LYS A 14 4.65 7.52 -7.29
C LYS A 14 5.35 6.19 -6.98
N LEU A 15 6.69 6.13 -7.08
CA LEU A 15 7.45 4.93 -6.68
C LEU A 15 7.81 4.94 -5.20
N PHE A 16 7.93 6.14 -4.61
CA PHE A 16 8.24 6.28 -3.20
C PHE A 16 7.05 5.81 -2.35
N TRP A 17 7.32 4.89 -1.43
CA TRP A 17 6.34 4.29 -0.51
C TRP A 17 5.04 3.85 -1.22
N SER A 18 5.21 3.12 -2.33
CA SER A 18 4.11 2.63 -3.19
C SER A 18 3.19 3.73 -3.72
N GLY A 19 3.63 5.00 -3.73
CA GLY A 19 2.91 6.15 -4.26
C GLY A 19 1.92 6.80 -3.29
N VAL A 20 1.85 6.37 -2.03
CA VAL A 20 0.90 6.93 -1.04
C VAL A 20 1.10 8.43 -0.82
N PRO A 21 2.33 8.95 -0.54
CA PRO A 21 2.53 10.39 -0.36
C PRO A 21 2.12 11.20 -1.59
N SER A 22 2.45 10.70 -2.79
CA SER A 22 2.11 11.35 -4.06
C SER A 22 0.60 11.41 -4.29
N ASN A 23 -0.10 10.31 -4.02
CA ASN A 23 -1.55 10.27 -4.17
C ASN A 23 -2.25 11.25 -3.20
N ILE A 24 -1.87 11.24 -1.93
CA ILE A 24 -2.48 12.13 -0.93
C ILE A 24 -2.17 13.59 -1.25
N TYR A 25 -0.92 13.91 -1.66
CA TYR A 25 -0.54 15.23 -2.12
C TYR A 25 -1.39 15.69 -3.31
N SER A 26 -1.49 14.88 -4.37
CA SER A 26 -2.27 15.23 -5.56
C SER A 26 -3.76 15.39 -5.25
N SER A 27 -4.29 14.55 -4.35
CA SER A 27 -5.69 14.59 -3.95
C SER A 27 -6.02 15.80 -3.08
N LEU A 28 -5.14 16.19 -2.14
CA LEU A 28 -5.26 17.41 -1.35
C LEU A 28 -5.11 18.67 -2.20
N LYS A 29 -4.19 18.66 -3.20
CA LYS A 29 -4.01 19.78 -4.13
C LYS A 29 -5.26 20.03 -4.98
N LYS A 30 -6.03 19.00 -5.32
CA LYS A 30 -7.31 19.11 -6.04
C LYS A 30 -8.47 19.64 -5.17
N ASN A 31 -8.30 19.62 -3.86
CA ASN A 31 -9.34 20.12 -2.92
C ASN A 31 -9.29 21.63 -2.80
N LYS A 32 -10.41 22.29 -3.12
CA LYS A 32 -10.51 23.77 -3.15
C LYS A 32 -10.35 24.44 -1.77
N THR A 33 -10.54 23.72 -0.66
CA THR A 33 -10.49 24.29 0.70
C THR A 33 -9.10 24.21 1.33
N THR A 34 -8.13 23.60 0.65
CA THR A 34 -6.77 23.40 1.16
C THR A 34 -5.72 24.07 0.29
N LYS A 35 -4.77 24.77 0.93
CA LYS A 35 -3.53 25.23 0.31
C LYS A 35 -2.40 24.31 0.79
N ILE A 36 -1.60 23.77 -0.12
CA ILE A 36 -0.54 22.83 0.22
C ILE A 36 0.82 23.48 0.09
N VAL A 37 1.64 23.30 1.12
CA VAL A 37 3.07 23.66 1.12
C VAL A 37 3.89 22.39 1.13
N ARG A 38 4.87 22.31 0.23
CA ARG A 38 5.76 21.17 0.12
C ARG A 38 7.00 21.37 1.00
N ILE A 39 7.24 20.40 1.87
CA ILE A 39 8.45 20.28 2.70
C ILE A 39 9.08 18.93 2.36
N ASP A 40 9.42 18.76 1.10
CA ASP A 40 9.88 17.49 0.54
C ASP A 40 11.31 17.59 -0.03
N LYS A 41 11.84 16.49 -0.61
CA LYS A 41 13.21 16.42 -1.13
C LYS A 41 14.25 16.79 -0.07
N LEU A 42 14.17 16.15 1.10
CA LEU A 42 15.16 16.34 2.15
C LEU A 42 16.51 15.77 1.74
N ASN A 43 17.60 16.40 2.20
CA ASN A 43 18.94 15.87 1.96
C ASN A 43 19.14 14.56 2.71
N GLU A 44 19.52 13.51 1.99
CA GLU A 44 19.70 12.16 2.51
C GLU A 44 21.19 11.75 2.65
N ASN A 45 22.15 12.68 2.55
CA ASN A 45 23.58 12.35 2.57
C ASN A 45 23.97 11.60 3.84
N LEU A 46 23.51 12.08 5.01
CA LEU A 46 23.79 11.40 6.28
C LEU A 46 23.19 9.98 6.30
N ARG A 47 21.99 9.78 5.79
CA ARG A 47 21.37 8.44 5.67
C ARG A 47 22.21 7.54 4.74
N LYS A 48 22.70 8.07 3.63
CA LYS A 48 23.55 7.32 2.68
C LYS A 48 24.86 6.87 3.34
N LEU A 49 25.47 7.69 4.20
CA LEU A 49 26.63 7.27 4.99
C LEU A 49 26.31 6.08 5.90
N PHE A 50 25.16 6.09 6.59
CA PHE A 50 24.73 4.96 7.39
C PHE A 50 24.33 3.73 6.55
N ALA A 51 24.02 3.90 5.27
CA ALA A 51 23.79 2.76 4.37
C ALA A 51 25.05 1.93 4.14
N ILE A 52 26.24 2.53 4.19
CA ILE A 52 27.53 1.79 4.15
C ILE A 52 27.61 0.83 5.35
N LYS A 53 27.31 1.33 6.56
CA LYS A 53 27.24 0.49 7.77
C LYS A 53 26.21 -0.63 7.65
N ARG A 54 25.07 -0.35 7.03
CA ARG A 54 24.03 -1.37 6.75
C ARG A 54 24.58 -2.51 5.89
N GLU A 55 25.26 -2.18 4.78
CA GLU A 55 25.82 -3.22 3.89
C GLU A 55 26.93 -4.00 4.58
N TYR A 56 27.83 -3.34 5.31
CA TYR A 56 28.86 -4.01 6.11
C TYR A 56 28.24 -5.04 7.09
N LEU A 57 27.29 -4.62 7.92
CA LEU A 57 26.66 -5.50 8.90
C LEU A 57 25.84 -6.63 8.25
N LYS A 58 25.24 -6.38 7.10
CA LYS A 58 24.51 -7.37 6.32
C LYS A 58 25.43 -8.45 5.76
N VAL A 59 26.54 -8.04 5.13
CA VAL A 59 27.47 -8.95 4.45
C VAL A 59 28.30 -9.75 5.46
N PHE A 60 28.91 -9.08 6.44
CA PHE A 60 29.89 -9.69 7.33
C PHE A 60 29.28 -10.27 8.64
N ARG A 61 28.11 -9.80 9.05
CA ARG A 61 27.51 -10.20 10.32
C ARG A 61 26.11 -10.82 10.18
N ASN A 62 25.54 -10.83 8.97
CA ASN A 62 24.15 -11.21 8.72
C ASN A 62 23.16 -10.52 9.68
N ILE A 63 23.48 -9.26 10.03
CA ILE A 63 22.69 -8.40 10.92
C ILE A 63 22.06 -7.29 10.10
N LYS A 64 20.75 -7.08 10.25
CA LYS A 64 20.06 -5.95 9.65
C LYS A 64 20.28 -4.70 10.49
N PHE A 65 20.65 -3.62 9.83
CA PHE A 65 20.76 -2.28 10.39
C PHE A 65 19.78 -1.35 9.68
N ASP A 66 19.13 -0.47 10.42
CA ASP A 66 18.22 0.52 9.84
C ASP A 66 18.87 1.89 9.82
N GLU A 67 19.22 2.35 8.64
CA GLU A 67 19.80 3.68 8.46
C GLU A 67 18.77 4.81 8.46
N THR A 68 17.50 4.49 8.20
CA THR A 68 16.43 5.49 8.14
C THR A 68 15.92 5.85 9.54
N TYR A 69 15.69 4.84 10.35
CA TYR A 69 15.29 5.00 11.75
C TYR A 69 16.53 4.99 12.66
N ASN A 70 17.47 5.85 12.32
CA ASN A 70 18.64 6.16 13.13
C ASN A 70 18.49 7.54 13.77
N THR A 71 18.77 7.67 15.06
CA THR A 71 18.56 8.90 15.82
C THR A 71 19.29 10.11 15.23
N LYS A 72 20.54 9.94 14.75
CA LYS A 72 21.30 11.03 14.12
C LYS A 72 20.66 11.47 12.81
N VAL A 73 20.21 10.51 11.98
CA VAL A 73 19.50 10.79 10.72
C VAL A 73 18.17 11.50 10.96
N SER A 74 17.40 11.03 11.96
CA SER A 74 16.13 11.67 12.32
C SER A 74 16.32 13.10 12.83
N LYS A 75 17.34 13.37 13.65
CA LYS A 75 17.69 14.74 14.08
C LYS A 75 18.09 15.63 12.90
N ASN A 76 18.84 15.10 11.95
CA ASN A 76 19.23 15.82 10.73
C ASN A 76 18.00 16.20 9.88
N TYR A 77 17.03 15.28 9.71
CA TYR A 77 15.78 15.61 9.02
C TYR A 77 14.98 16.69 9.77
N ALA A 78 14.86 16.60 11.08
CA ALA A 78 14.17 17.60 11.88
C ALA A 78 14.78 18.99 11.71
N SER A 79 16.10 19.12 11.77
CA SER A 79 16.81 20.40 11.53
C SER A 79 16.55 20.97 10.14
N GLN A 80 16.55 20.15 9.09
CA GLN A 80 16.21 20.60 7.73
C GLN A 80 14.78 21.11 7.62
N ILE A 81 13.83 20.42 8.27
CA ILE A 81 12.41 20.81 8.30
C ILE A 81 12.25 22.13 9.06
N GLU A 82 12.86 22.26 10.23
CA GLU A 82 12.83 23.48 11.06
C GLU A 82 13.35 24.70 10.29
N LYS A 83 14.50 24.54 9.59
CA LYS A 83 15.05 25.60 8.73
C LYS A 83 14.08 26.04 7.65
N ARG A 84 13.37 25.11 7.00
CA ARG A 84 12.37 25.43 5.97
C ARG A 84 11.12 26.10 6.56
N LEU A 85 10.67 25.65 7.74
CA LEU A 85 9.50 26.20 8.41
C LEU A 85 9.68 27.67 8.81
N LYS A 86 10.90 28.13 9.13
CA LYS A 86 11.19 29.54 9.43
C LYS A 86 10.74 30.50 8.31
N ASN A 87 10.75 30.05 7.07
CA ASN A 87 10.42 30.84 5.88
C ASN A 87 8.95 30.67 5.43
N ILE A 88 8.11 29.99 6.21
CA ILE A 88 6.73 29.68 5.80
C ILE A 88 5.77 30.07 6.92
N SER A 89 4.96 31.08 6.67
CA SER A 89 3.95 31.56 7.62
C SER A 89 2.61 30.82 7.48
N ASN A 90 1.82 30.86 8.56
CA ASN A 90 0.40 30.47 8.59
C ASN A 90 0.12 29.01 8.19
N ILE A 91 1.02 28.06 8.53
CA ILE A 91 0.75 26.65 8.40
C ILE A 91 -0.17 26.22 9.56
N SER A 92 -1.33 25.65 9.22
CA SER A 92 -2.29 25.16 10.22
C SER A 92 -1.97 23.76 10.73
N HIS A 93 -1.40 22.90 9.88
CA HIS A 93 -1.05 21.52 10.22
C HIS A 93 0.15 21.03 9.39
N LEU A 94 0.95 20.16 9.98
CA LEU A 94 2.00 19.39 9.29
C LEU A 94 1.53 17.96 9.10
N LEU A 95 1.54 17.48 7.87
CA LEU A 95 1.22 16.10 7.52
C LEU A 95 2.49 15.34 7.15
N THR A 96 2.71 14.17 7.75
CA THR A 96 3.78 13.25 7.37
C THR A 96 3.29 11.81 7.30
N PHE A 97 4.04 10.98 6.58
CA PHE A 97 3.81 9.53 6.46
C PHE A 97 4.87 8.71 7.19
N ASP A 98 5.93 9.37 7.67
CA ASP A 98 7.12 8.76 8.24
C ASP A 98 7.43 9.40 9.60
N SER A 99 7.34 8.60 10.66
CA SER A 99 7.57 9.05 12.05
C SER A 99 9.01 9.51 12.29
N SER A 100 9.99 9.06 11.49
CA SER A 100 11.39 9.48 11.62
C SER A 100 11.60 10.97 11.32
N LEU A 101 10.71 11.58 10.52
CA LEU A 101 10.81 12.99 10.13
C LEU A 101 10.38 13.97 11.23
N VAL A 102 9.54 13.51 12.15
CA VAL A 102 8.91 14.39 13.14
C VAL A 102 9.27 14.05 14.59
N SER A 103 9.97 12.95 14.82
CA SER A 103 10.29 12.49 16.18
C SER A 103 11.15 13.49 16.97
N HIS A 104 12.01 14.24 16.31
CA HIS A 104 12.90 15.26 16.91
C HIS A 104 12.52 16.69 16.50
N LEU A 105 11.49 16.87 15.69
CA LEU A 105 11.05 18.17 15.18
C LEU A 105 10.59 19.06 16.35
N LYS A 106 11.09 20.31 16.41
CA LYS A 106 10.69 21.33 17.36
C LYS A 106 9.74 22.30 16.65
N THR A 107 8.46 22.24 17.00
CA THR A 107 7.42 23.09 16.39
C THR A 107 6.15 23.05 17.24
N ASP A 108 5.43 24.16 17.26
CA ASP A 108 4.09 24.28 17.87
C ASP A 108 2.98 23.95 16.86
N ILE A 109 3.33 23.81 15.57
CA ILE A 109 2.36 23.47 14.54
C ILE A 109 1.87 22.02 14.75
N PRO A 110 0.56 21.79 14.81
CA PRO A 110 -0.02 20.47 15.01
C PRO A 110 0.45 19.47 13.94
N ILE A 111 1.02 18.33 14.39
CA ILE A 111 1.56 17.29 13.51
C ILE A 111 0.53 16.19 13.35
N ILE A 112 0.35 15.73 12.11
CA ILE A 112 -0.48 14.59 11.71
C ILE A 112 0.44 13.54 11.10
N LEU A 113 0.41 12.33 11.65
CA LEU A 113 1.07 11.16 11.08
C LEU A 113 0.01 10.26 10.42
N TRP A 114 0.19 9.91 9.13
CA TRP A 114 -0.71 9.02 8.43
C TRP A 114 0.07 7.84 7.83
N THR A 115 -0.09 6.65 8.40
CA THR A 115 0.74 5.48 8.10
C THR A 115 -0.08 4.18 7.98
N ASP A 116 0.52 3.14 7.42
CA ASP A 116 -0.10 1.81 7.30
C ASP A 116 0.32 0.84 8.40
N ILE A 117 1.42 1.12 9.11
CA ILE A 117 1.95 0.27 10.17
C ILE A 117 2.88 1.07 11.09
N LEU A 118 2.97 0.71 12.37
CA LEU A 118 4.07 1.15 13.23
C LEU A 118 5.39 0.60 12.73
N TYR A 119 6.44 1.43 12.69
CA TYR A 119 7.71 0.99 12.12
C TYR A 119 8.37 -0.15 12.91
N SER A 120 8.21 -0.19 14.20
CA SER A 120 8.62 -1.32 15.04
C SER A 120 7.88 -2.62 14.71
N ASP A 121 6.58 -2.54 14.36
CA ASP A 121 5.79 -3.68 13.92
C ASP A 121 6.15 -4.10 12.48
N TYR A 122 6.62 -3.17 11.64
CA TYR A 122 7.08 -3.44 10.28
C TYR A 122 8.18 -4.50 10.27
N TYR A 123 9.18 -4.37 11.15
CA TYR A 123 10.24 -5.38 11.26
C TYR A 123 9.73 -6.74 11.67
N GLN A 124 8.86 -6.81 12.68
CA GLN A 124 8.28 -8.07 13.13
C GLN A 124 7.39 -8.71 12.05
N HIS A 125 6.68 -7.89 11.27
CA HIS A 125 5.74 -8.38 10.27
C HIS A 125 6.43 -8.87 8.99
N TYR A 126 7.43 -8.14 8.50
CA TYR A 126 8.09 -8.43 7.22
C TYR A 126 9.40 -9.22 7.35
N PHE A 127 10.10 -9.08 8.48
CA PHE A 127 11.46 -9.61 8.67
C PHE A 127 11.63 -10.49 9.92
N LYS A 128 10.58 -11.17 10.34
CA LYS A 128 10.51 -11.96 11.57
C LYS A 128 11.70 -12.91 11.81
N LYS A 129 12.38 -13.38 10.76
CA LYS A 129 13.50 -14.31 10.82
C LYS A 129 14.88 -13.63 10.75
N GLN A 130 14.97 -12.31 10.57
CA GLN A 130 16.24 -11.61 10.43
C GLN A 130 16.67 -11.00 11.75
N LYS A 131 17.95 -11.23 12.09
CA LYS A 131 18.60 -10.55 13.21
C LYS A 131 18.70 -9.05 12.91
N ILE A 132 18.17 -8.20 13.78
CA ILE A 132 18.35 -6.74 13.71
C ILE A 132 19.31 -6.29 14.80
N SER A 133 20.11 -5.25 14.55
CA SER A 133 21.05 -4.73 15.56
C SER A 133 20.30 -4.13 16.74
N LYS A 134 20.86 -4.32 17.95
CA LYS A 134 20.29 -3.75 19.18
C LYS A 134 20.14 -2.21 19.08
N SER A 135 21.14 -1.54 18.51
CA SER A 135 21.08 -0.09 18.28
C SER A 135 19.91 0.32 17.40
N SER A 136 19.67 -0.37 16.27
CA SER A 136 18.51 -0.08 15.41
C SER A 136 17.18 -0.31 16.13
N LEU A 137 17.07 -1.37 16.93
CA LEU A 137 15.84 -1.62 17.69
C LEU A 137 15.54 -0.52 18.71
N ASN A 138 16.57 -0.02 19.40
CA ASN A 138 16.44 1.07 20.36
C ASN A 138 16.10 2.39 19.67
N ASP A 139 16.79 2.71 18.57
CA ASP A 139 16.51 3.89 17.76
C ASP A 139 15.07 3.87 17.23
N ILE A 140 14.62 2.76 16.64
CA ILE A 140 13.26 2.59 16.13
C ILE A 140 12.21 2.83 17.22
N LYS A 141 12.38 2.22 18.41
CA LYS A 141 11.45 2.37 19.52
C LYS A 141 11.38 3.82 20.03
N SER A 142 12.56 4.46 20.19
CA SER A 142 12.66 5.84 20.66
C SER A 142 12.04 6.82 19.65
N ILE A 143 12.41 6.73 18.36
CA ILE A 143 11.90 7.56 17.28
C ILE A 143 10.38 7.43 17.17
N GLU A 144 9.87 6.19 17.17
CA GLU A 144 8.44 5.93 17.10
C GLU A 144 7.68 6.52 18.28
N LEU A 145 8.14 6.30 19.51
CA LEU A 145 7.51 6.83 20.71
C LEU A 145 7.51 8.37 20.71
N ASN A 146 8.64 8.99 20.36
CA ASN A 146 8.75 10.44 20.31
C ASN A 146 7.80 11.06 19.27
N ALA A 147 7.69 10.45 18.08
CA ALA A 147 6.73 10.88 17.07
C ALA A 147 5.28 10.74 17.58
N ILE A 148 4.95 9.61 18.22
CA ILE A 148 3.62 9.40 18.80
C ILE A 148 3.31 10.44 19.89
N LYS A 149 4.26 10.79 20.75
CA LYS A 149 4.06 11.85 21.77
C LYS A 149 3.72 13.19 21.12
N LYS A 150 4.46 13.57 20.07
CA LYS A 150 4.35 14.87 19.41
C LYS A 150 3.13 15.04 18.49
N CYS A 151 2.71 13.96 17.80
CA CYS A 151 1.58 14.05 16.89
C CYS A 151 0.28 14.37 17.62
N LYS A 152 -0.50 15.34 17.08
CA LYS A 152 -1.87 15.63 17.51
C LYS A 152 -2.82 14.50 17.15
N ILE A 153 -2.70 13.98 15.93
CA ILE A 153 -3.52 12.89 15.39
C ILE A 153 -2.61 11.89 14.66
N ILE A 154 -2.93 10.60 14.78
CA ILE A 154 -2.24 9.52 14.07
C ILE A 154 -3.28 8.67 13.35
N PHE A 155 -3.20 8.63 12.03
CA PHE A 155 -4.06 7.79 11.21
C PHE A 155 -3.35 6.49 10.81
N PHE A 156 -4.07 5.38 10.98
CA PHE A 156 -3.70 4.08 10.44
C PHE A 156 -4.66 3.67 9.33
N SER A 157 -4.11 3.16 8.23
CA SER A 157 -4.91 2.81 7.05
C SER A 157 -5.73 1.53 7.20
N SER A 158 -5.48 0.69 8.22
CA SER A 158 -6.22 -0.55 8.44
C SER A 158 -6.56 -0.78 9.91
N LYS A 159 -7.69 -1.46 10.17
CA LYS A 159 -8.07 -1.88 11.54
C LYS A 159 -7.00 -2.76 12.19
N TRP A 160 -6.28 -3.58 11.41
CA TRP A 160 -5.20 -4.40 11.92
C TRP A 160 -4.06 -3.57 12.52
N ALA A 161 -3.58 -2.56 11.78
CA ALA A 161 -2.52 -1.67 12.25
C ALA A 161 -3.01 -0.75 13.38
N LEU A 162 -4.23 -0.20 13.26
CA LEU A 162 -4.89 0.59 14.29
C LEU A 162 -4.93 -0.15 15.64
N ASN A 163 -5.43 -1.39 15.64
CA ASN A 163 -5.59 -2.17 16.86
C ASN A 163 -4.25 -2.55 17.48
N LYS A 164 -3.22 -2.81 16.67
CA LYS A 164 -1.86 -3.01 17.16
C LYS A 164 -1.31 -1.74 17.83
N ALA A 165 -1.44 -0.60 17.18
CA ALA A 165 -0.99 0.69 17.71
C ALA A 165 -1.70 1.06 19.01
N LYS A 166 -3.02 0.91 19.09
CA LYS A 166 -3.79 1.16 20.31
C LYS A 166 -3.37 0.27 21.47
N ARG A 167 -3.14 -1.03 21.21
CA ARG A 167 -2.67 -1.96 22.25
C ARG A 167 -1.27 -1.60 22.75
N LYS A 168 -0.37 -1.21 21.85
CA LYS A 168 1.01 -0.86 22.17
C LYS A 168 1.11 0.47 22.92
N TYR A 169 0.32 1.45 22.50
CA TYR A 169 0.36 2.83 22.99
C TYR A 169 -0.94 3.24 23.70
N LYS A 170 -1.33 2.48 24.72
CA LYS A 170 -2.60 2.67 25.46
C LYS A 170 -2.84 4.11 25.92
N LYS A 171 -1.80 4.82 26.43
CA LYS A 171 -1.90 6.23 26.85
C LYS A 171 -2.29 7.20 25.73
N PHE A 172 -2.09 6.82 24.46
CA PHE A 172 -2.30 7.68 23.30
C PHE A 172 -3.49 7.24 22.41
N GLN A 173 -4.34 6.31 22.87
CA GLN A 173 -5.42 5.73 22.07
C GLN A 173 -6.40 6.75 21.48
N LYS A 174 -6.68 7.85 22.23
CA LYS A 174 -7.64 8.91 21.80
C LYS A 174 -7.23 9.58 20.50
N LYS A 175 -5.93 9.75 20.24
CA LYS A 175 -5.42 10.37 19.03
C LYS A 175 -5.09 9.38 17.88
N ILE A 176 -5.22 8.06 18.12
CA ILE A 176 -5.01 7.01 17.12
C ILE A 176 -6.34 6.69 16.46
N LYS A 177 -6.50 7.05 15.18
CA LYS A 177 -7.74 6.93 14.41
C LYS A 177 -7.55 6.08 13.16
N LEU A 178 -8.64 5.59 12.59
CA LEU A 178 -8.66 4.90 11.30
C LEU A 178 -8.89 5.91 10.18
N LEU A 179 -8.05 5.86 9.15
CA LEU A 179 -8.31 6.54 7.89
C LEU A 179 -7.57 5.79 6.77
N GLU A 180 -8.31 5.28 5.81
CA GLU A 180 -7.82 4.45 4.72
C GLU A 180 -6.97 5.24 3.73
N PHE A 181 -6.13 4.52 2.94
CA PHE A 181 -5.54 5.04 1.70
C PHE A 181 -6.41 4.63 0.52
N GLY A 182 -6.48 5.49 -0.48
CA GLY A 182 -7.12 5.18 -1.76
C GLY A 182 -6.14 4.59 -2.78
N PRO A 183 -6.62 4.27 -4.00
CA PRO A 183 -5.79 3.73 -5.08
C PRO A 183 -4.82 4.79 -5.59
N ILE A 184 -3.67 4.34 -6.10
CA ILE A 184 -2.66 5.23 -6.67
C ILE A 184 -2.99 5.57 -8.13
N LEU A 185 -3.75 4.72 -8.81
CA LEU A 185 -4.23 5.00 -10.16
C LEU A 185 -5.16 6.21 -10.14
N GLU A 186 -4.73 7.32 -10.71
CA GLU A 186 -5.47 8.59 -10.68
C GLU A 186 -6.67 8.61 -11.61
N GLU A 187 -6.61 7.86 -12.72
CA GLU A 187 -7.70 7.76 -13.66
C GLU A 187 -8.94 7.13 -13.01
N GLN A 188 -9.97 7.93 -12.82
CA GLN A 188 -11.27 7.41 -12.39
C GLN A 188 -12.03 6.92 -13.62
N VAL A 189 -12.46 5.66 -13.58
CA VAL A 189 -13.31 5.11 -14.63
C VAL A 189 -14.76 5.26 -14.19
N GLU A 190 -15.58 5.90 -15.02
CA GLU A 190 -17.00 6.12 -14.75
C GLU A 190 -17.76 4.81 -14.51
N GLU A 191 -18.75 4.86 -13.63
CA GLU A 191 -19.57 3.72 -13.26
C GLU A 191 -20.24 3.04 -14.44
N LYS A 192 -20.85 3.85 -15.35
CA LYS A 192 -21.48 3.34 -16.56
C LYS A 192 -20.49 2.56 -17.44
N LYS A 193 -19.27 3.09 -17.60
CA LYS A 193 -18.18 2.46 -18.35
C LYS A 193 -17.72 1.15 -17.68
N ILE A 194 -17.54 1.13 -16.35
CA ILE A 194 -17.19 -0.08 -15.61
C ILE A 194 -18.26 -1.17 -15.76
N LYS A 195 -19.54 -0.85 -15.58
CA LYS A 195 -20.64 -1.80 -15.77
C LYS A 195 -20.64 -2.40 -17.17
N LYS A 196 -20.50 -1.56 -18.22
CA LYS A 196 -20.41 -1.99 -19.61
C LYS A 196 -19.24 -2.94 -19.85
N ILE A 197 -18.05 -2.62 -19.32
CA ILE A 197 -16.86 -3.47 -19.43
C ILE A 197 -17.06 -4.81 -18.72
N ILE A 198 -17.61 -4.85 -17.50
CA ILE A 198 -17.86 -6.07 -16.74
C ILE A 198 -18.82 -6.99 -17.50
N ILE A 199 -19.90 -6.44 -18.06
CA ILE A 199 -20.91 -7.20 -18.83
C ILE A 199 -20.27 -7.83 -20.08
N LYS A 200 -19.37 -7.10 -20.75
CA LYS A 200 -18.69 -7.51 -22.00
C LYS A 200 -17.42 -8.33 -21.78
N ARG A 201 -16.98 -8.57 -20.53
CA ARG A 201 -15.80 -9.42 -20.27
C ARG A 201 -15.99 -10.79 -20.89
N ASN A 202 -14.99 -11.21 -21.66
CA ASN A 202 -15.01 -12.50 -22.36
C ASN A 202 -14.89 -13.66 -21.38
N HIS A 203 -15.88 -14.55 -21.36
CA HIS A 203 -15.94 -15.72 -20.49
C HIS A 203 -15.38 -17.02 -21.10
N ASN A 204 -14.71 -16.96 -22.27
CA ASN A 204 -14.06 -18.16 -22.86
C ASN A 204 -12.75 -18.51 -22.14
N LYS A 205 -12.20 -17.61 -21.33
CA LYS A 205 -10.93 -17.76 -20.66
C LYS A 205 -10.91 -17.03 -19.32
N ILE A 206 -10.44 -17.68 -18.26
CA ILE A 206 -10.23 -17.03 -16.96
C ILE A 206 -8.96 -16.19 -17.04
N LYS A 207 -9.11 -14.87 -16.92
CA LYS A 207 -7.97 -13.94 -16.86
C LYS A 207 -7.70 -13.54 -15.43
N LEU A 208 -6.55 -13.96 -14.92
CA LEU A 208 -6.04 -13.64 -13.59
C LEU A 208 -5.00 -12.54 -13.70
N ILE A 209 -4.91 -11.66 -12.69
CA ILE A 209 -3.89 -10.62 -12.62
C ILE A 209 -3.26 -10.55 -11.24
N SER A 210 -1.97 -10.23 -11.19
CA SER A 210 -1.23 -9.95 -9.97
C SER A 210 -0.39 -8.68 -10.12
N LEU A 211 -0.57 -7.74 -9.20
CA LEU A 211 0.29 -6.56 -9.09
C LEU A 211 1.32 -6.82 -7.98
N SER A 212 2.51 -7.31 -8.36
CA SER A 212 3.47 -7.88 -7.41
C SER A 212 4.92 -7.67 -7.82
N VAL A 213 5.70 -7.00 -6.98
CA VAL A 213 7.14 -6.75 -7.20
C VAL A 213 8.04 -7.74 -6.45
N ASP A 214 7.47 -8.59 -5.58
CA ASP A 214 8.23 -9.50 -4.72
C ASP A 214 7.68 -10.93 -4.85
N TRP A 215 8.48 -11.83 -5.44
CA TRP A 215 8.11 -13.21 -5.72
C TRP A 215 7.67 -13.98 -4.48
N LYS A 216 8.55 -14.02 -3.49
CA LYS A 216 8.35 -14.84 -2.28
C LYS A 216 7.27 -14.29 -1.37
N ARG A 217 7.32 -12.99 -1.09
CA ARG A 217 6.41 -12.34 -0.15
C ARG A 217 4.99 -12.27 -0.71
N LYS A 218 4.83 -11.98 -1.99
CA LYS A 218 3.52 -11.87 -2.66
C LYS A 218 2.94 -13.22 -3.10
N GLY A 219 3.67 -14.31 -2.91
CA GLY A 219 3.20 -15.68 -3.15
C GLY A 219 2.93 -16.00 -4.60
N LEU A 220 3.77 -15.50 -5.53
CA LEU A 220 3.60 -15.71 -6.98
C LEU A 220 3.64 -17.18 -7.35
N GLU A 221 4.45 -18.00 -6.69
CA GLU A 221 4.49 -19.46 -6.92
C GLU A 221 3.11 -20.11 -6.71
N LYS A 222 2.42 -19.76 -5.62
CA LYS A 222 1.06 -20.27 -5.36
C LYS A 222 0.05 -19.78 -6.40
N GLN A 223 0.22 -18.58 -6.93
CA GLN A 223 -0.66 -18.01 -7.97
C GLN A 223 -0.46 -18.78 -9.30
N ILE A 224 0.78 -19.13 -9.65
CA ILE A 224 1.10 -19.96 -10.81
C ILE A 224 0.53 -21.36 -10.64
N LYS A 225 0.72 -22.00 -9.47
CA LYS A 225 0.12 -23.30 -9.16
C LYS A 225 -1.40 -23.29 -9.30
N LEU A 226 -2.06 -22.22 -8.84
CA LEU A 226 -3.51 -22.03 -9.01
C LEU A 226 -3.90 -21.93 -10.49
N THR A 227 -3.18 -21.16 -11.30
CA THR A 227 -3.45 -21.03 -12.72
C THR A 227 -3.31 -22.36 -13.46
N ASN A 228 -2.28 -23.14 -13.11
CA ASN A 228 -2.10 -24.48 -13.66
C ASN A 228 -3.23 -25.44 -13.26
N TYR A 229 -3.67 -25.39 -11.99
CA TYR A 229 -4.80 -26.17 -11.52
C TYR A 229 -6.09 -25.89 -12.31
N LEU A 230 -6.40 -24.60 -12.57
CA LEU A 230 -7.57 -24.23 -13.37
C LEU A 230 -7.51 -24.80 -14.78
N ASN A 231 -6.32 -24.77 -15.43
CA ASN A 231 -6.13 -25.38 -16.75
C ASN A 231 -6.28 -26.92 -16.72
N GLN A 232 -5.74 -27.58 -15.69
CA GLN A 232 -5.93 -29.04 -15.50
C GLN A 232 -7.40 -29.43 -15.31
N LYS A 233 -8.21 -28.53 -14.74
CA LYS A 233 -9.68 -28.72 -14.63
C LYS A 233 -10.45 -28.36 -15.89
N GLY A 234 -9.78 -28.16 -17.03
CA GLY A 234 -10.39 -27.83 -18.33
C GLY A 234 -10.78 -26.37 -18.53
N PHE A 235 -10.43 -25.46 -17.59
CA PHE A 235 -10.70 -24.04 -17.72
C PHE A 235 -9.50 -23.32 -18.30
N LYS A 236 -9.54 -22.94 -19.59
CA LYS A 236 -8.50 -22.08 -20.18
C LYS A 236 -8.26 -20.87 -19.27
N SER A 237 -7.05 -20.77 -18.71
CA SER A 237 -6.71 -19.73 -17.73
C SER A 237 -5.34 -19.15 -18.02
N GLU A 238 -5.20 -17.84 -17.85
CA GLU A 238 -3.93 -17.13 -17.95
C GLU A 238 -3.73 -16.23 -16.74
N LEU A 239 -2.47 -16.03 -16.33
CA LEU A 239 -2.08 -15.09 -15.26
C LEU A 239 -1.15 -14.03 -15.81
N THR A 240 -1.57 -12.78 -15.73
CA THR A 240 -0.72 -11.61 -16.00
C THR A 240 -0.09 -11.13 -14.70
N ILE A 241 1.24 -11.03 -14.64
CA ILE A 241 2.01 -10.54 -13.51
C ILE A 241 2.66 -9.22 -13.88
N ILE A 242 2.36 -8.15 -13.12
CA ILE A 242 2.94 -6.82 -13.26
C ILE A 242 3.81 -6.53 -12.02
N GLY A 243 5.02 -6.02 -12.26
CA GLY A 243 5.98 -5.64 -11.21
C GLY A 243 7.16 -6.58 -11.05
N TYR A 244 6.99 -7.87 -11.32
CA TYR A 244 8.07 -8.85 -11.28
C TYR A 244 8.34 -9.43 -12.66
N LYS A 245 9.63 -9.62 -12.99
CA LYS A 245 10.10 -10.37 -14.16
C LYS A 245 11.15 -11.40 -13.69
N PRO A 246 10.95 -12.68 -13.97
CA PRO A 246 11.93 -13.69 -13.59
C PRO A 246 13.20 -13.57 -14.44
N LYS A 247 14.33 -14.04 -13.91
CA LYS A 247 15.61 -14.06 -14.61
C LYS A 247 15.70 -15.15 -15.68
N TYR A 248 14.87 -16.20 -15.62
CA TYR A 248 14.92 -17.38 -16.49
C TYR A 248 13.65 -17.57 -17.30
N ASN A 249 13.80 -17.98 -18.57
CA ASN A 249 12.71 -18.03 -19.56
C ASN A 249 11.86 -19.32 -19.60
N LYS A 250 12.09 -20.33 -18.74
CA LYS A 250 11.24 -21.53 -18.71
C LYS A 250 9.90 -21.27 -18.01
N ILE A 251 9.02 -20.55 -18.69
CA ILE A 251 7.71 -20.19 -18.16
C ILE A 251 6.65 -20.74 -19.12
N LYS A 252 5.62 -21.39 -18.55
CA LYS A 252 4.49 -21.90 -19.33
C LYS A 252 3.78 -20.77 -20.07
N SER A 253 3.29 -21.02 -21.27
CA SER A 253 2.62 -20.04 -22.16
C SER A 253 1.40 -19.34 -21.54
N ASN A 254 0.82 -19.91 -20.50
CA ASN A 254 -0.32 -19.35 -19.78
C ASN A 254 0.06 -18.32 -18.68
N ILE A 255 1.35 -18.02 -18.50
CA ILE A 255 1.83 -17.02 -17.53
C ILE A 255 2.53 -15.89 -18.28
N LYS A 256 1.98 -14.69 -18.17
CA LYS A 256 2.52 -13.49 -18.82
C LYS A 256 3.17 -12.56 -17.80
N PHE A 257 4.45 -12.27 -17.98
CA PHE A 257 5.18 -11.29 -17.16
C PHE A 257 5.35 -9.99 -17.94
N LEU A 258 4.79 -8.90 -17.41
CA LEU A 258 4.93 -7.57 -18.01
C LEU A 258 6.09 -6.76 -17.41
N GLY A 259 6.77 -7.33 -16.39
CA GLY A 259 7.83 -6.62 -15.68
C GLY A 259 7.32 -5.43 -14.88
N PHE A 260 8.26 -4.58 -14.49
CA PHE A 260 7.93 -3.34 -13.78
C PHE A 260 7.33 -2.32 -14.75
N ILE A 261 6.20 -1.72 -14.37
CA ILE A 261 5.54 -0.65 -15.11
C ILE A 261 5.55 0.60 -14.24
N ASP A 262 6.18 1.67 -14.74
CA ASP A 262 6.30 2.93 -14.00
C ASP A 262 4.99 3.71 -14.00
N LYS A 263 4.46 3.93 -12.79
CA LYS A 263 3.25 4.73 -12.56
C LYS A 263 3.48 6.25 -12.60
N ASN A 264 4.74 6.72 -12.66
CA ASN A 264 5.02 8.14 -12.77
C ASN A 264 4.60 8.70 -14.14
N ASN A 265 4.52 7.86 -15.17
CA ASN A 265 4.05 8.28 -16.48
C ASN A 265 2.61 7.79 -16.74
N LYS A 266 1.86 8.59 -17.50
CA LYS A 266 0.46 8.29 -17.86
C LYS A 266 0.30 7.01 -18.67
N PHE A 267 1.30 6.65 -19.49
CA PHE A 267 1.27 5.41 -20.28
C PHE A 267 1.31 4.18 -19.39
N GLY A 268 2.23 4.15 -18.41
CA GLY A 268 2.33 3.05 -17.44
C GLY A 268 1.05 2.90 -16.62
N GLU A 269 0.49 4.01 -16.16
CA GLU A 269 -0.77 4.02 -15.42
C GLU A 269 -1.95 3.46 -16.23
N ARG A 270 -2.10 3.92 -17.48
CA ARG A 270 -3.10 3.41 -18.44
C ARG A 270 -2.89 1.94 -18.74
N LYS A 271 -1.65 1.48 -18.89
CA LYS A 271 -1.32 0.07 -19.14
C LYS A 271 -1.79 -0.82 -17.99
N ILE A 272 -1.48 -0.45 -16.74
CA ILE A 272 -1.95 -1.18 -15.55
C ILE A 272 -3.48 -1.17 -15.49
N SER A 273 -4.11 -0.02 -15.70
CA SER A 273 -5.57 0.12 -15.73
C SER A 273 -6.22 -0.78 -16.77
N SER A 274 -5.67 -0.80 -18.00
CA SER A 274 -6.15 -1.64 -19.10
C SER A 274 -6.04 -3.14 -18.78
N GLU A 275 -4.93 -3.61 -18.21
CA GLU A 275 -4.77 -5.02 -17.84
C GLU A 275 -5.74 -5.43 -16.71
N LEU A 276 -5.97 -4.54 -15.74
CA LEU A 276 -6.98 -4.75 -14.71
C LEU A 276 -8.39 -4.86 -15.31
N LEU A 277 -8.78 -3.95 -16.20
CA LEU A 277 -10.11 -3.93 -16.83
C LEU A 277 -10.42 -5.21 -17.62
N LYS A 278 -9.40 -5.86 -18.20
CA LYS A 278 -9.52 -7.14 -18.92
C LYS A 278 -9.60 -8.36 -18.01
N SER A 279 -9.23 -8.23 -16.74
CA SER A 279 -9.04 -9.34 -15.81
C SER A 279 -10.32 -9.71 -15.06
N HIS A 280 -10.48 -11.01 -14.74
CA HIS A 280 -11.61 -11.52 -13.99
C HIS A 280 -11.37 -11.49 -12.48
N PHE A 281 -10.16 -11.86 -12.04
CA PHE A 281 -9.80 -11.89 -10.62
C PHE A 281 -8.38 -11.36 -10.41
N HIS A 282 -8.19 -10.61 -9.34
CA HIS A 282 -6.89 -10.21 -8.85
C HIS A 282 -6.43 -11.18 -7.76
N LEU A 283 -5.19 -11.66 -7.89
CA LEU A 283 -4.58 -12.58 -6.93
C LEU A 283 -3.54 -11.87 -6.07
N LEU A 284 -3.66 -12.01 -4.74
CA LEU A 284 -2.66 -11.53 -3.80
C LEU A 284 -2.47 -12.53 -2.65
N PHE A 285 -1.50 -13.45 -2.79
CA PHE A 285 -1.23 -14.51 -1.81
C PHE A 285 -0.08 -14.15 -0.87
N SER A 286 -0.11 -12.91 -0.36
CA SER A 286 0.96 -12.37 0.47
C SER A 286 1.18 -13.16 1.76
N LYS A 287 2.46 -13.36 2.11
CA LYS A 287 2.89 -13.91 3.41
C LYS A 287 2.86 -12.86 4.51
N ALA A 288 3.04 -11.60 4.16
CA ALA A 288 2.96 -10.42 5.00
C ALA A 288 2.46 -9.22 4.16
N GLU A 289 1.50 -8.45 4.73
CA GLU A 289 0.94 -7.27 4.08
C GLU A 289 0.39 -6.30 5.14
N ALA A 290 0.89 -5.07 5.19
CA ALA A 290 0.39 -4.07 6.13
C ALA A 290 -0.96 -3.48 5.68
N TYR A 291 -1.11 -3.24 4.38
CA TYR A 291 -2.33 -2.68 3.80
C TYR A 291 -2.75 -3.45 2.53
N GLY A 292 -2.12 -3.19 1.38
CA GLY A 292 -2.42 -3.89 0.14
C GLY A 292 -3.11 -3.03 -0.91
N LEU A 293 -2.49 -1.92 -1.31
CA LEU A 293 -3.02 -0.98 -2.33
C LEU A 293 -3.49 -1.67 -3.61
N ALA A 294 -2.79 -2.73 -4.06
CA ALA A 294 -3.16 -3.51 -5.24
C ALA A 294 -4.60 -4.06 -5.18
N LEU A 295 -5.11 -4.38 -3.97
CA LEU A 295 -6.48 -4.84 -3.78
C LEU A 295 -7.51 -3.75 -4.08
N ILE A 296 -7.17 -2.51 -3.72
CA ILE A 296 -8.02 -1.34 -3.97
C ILE A 296 -7.96 -0.97 -5.44
N GLU A 297 -6.77 -1.00 -6.04
CA GLU A 297 -6.58 -0.76 -7.49
C GLU A 297 -7.39 -1.74 -8.32
N ALA A 298 -7.38 -3.03 -7.97
CA ALA A 298 -8.22 -4.05 -8.62
C ALA A 298 -9.72 -3.76 -8.43
N SER A 299 -10.15 -3.50 -7.19
CA SER A 299 -11.56 -3.19 -6.90
C SER A 299 -12.04 -1.95 -7.65
N SER A 300 -11.19 -0.93 -7.82
CA SER A 300 -11.52 0.29 -8.57
C SER A 300 -11.79 0.05 -10.07
N ARG A 301 -11.42 -1.12 -10.58
CA ARG A 301 -11.67 -1.58 -11.96
C ARG A 301 -12.70 -2.72 -12.02
N GLY A 302 -13.45 -2.93 -10.93
CA GLY A 302 -14.44 -4.00 -10.83
C GLY A 302 -13.82 -5.38 -10.97
N VAL A 303 -12.63 -5.59 -10.38
CA VAL A 303 -11.94 -6.87 -10.36
C VAL A 303 -11.96 -7.42 -8.93
N PRO A 304 -12.71 -8.50 -8.67
CA PRO A 304 -12.75 -9.14 -7.36
C PRO A 304 -11.39 -9.70 -6.94
N ASN A 305 -11.11 -9.63 -5.64
CA ASN A 305 -9.84 -10.04 -5.05
C ASN A 305 -9.92 -11.46 -4.50
N ILE A 306 -8.92 -12.30 -4.78
CA ILE A 306 -8.69 -13.58 -4.15
C ILE A 306 -7.40 -13.47 -3.34
N SER A 307 -7.50 -13.60 -2.03
CA SER A 307 -6.37 -13.31 -1.15
C SER A 307 -6.39 -14.15 0.13
N PHE A 308 -5.37 -13.95 0.97
CA PHE A 308 -5.26 -14.62 2.26
C PHE A 308 -5.58 -13.70 3.43
N TYR A 309 -6.02 -14.30 4.55
CA TYR A 309 -6.16 -13.62 5.85
C TYR A 309 -4.78 -13.28 6.41
N VAL A 310 -4.20 -12.12 6.02
CA VAL A 310 -2.87 -11.66 6.43
C VAL A 310 -2.86 -10.16 6.67
N GLY A 311 -2.41 -9.73 7.85
CA GLY A 311 -2.19 -8.31 8.18
C GLY A 311 -3.43 -7.44 7.94
N GLY A 312 -3.28 -6.38 7.13
CA GLY A 312 -4.35 -5.44 6.80
C GLY A 312 -5.33 -5.92 5.74
N ILE A 313 -5.05 -7.03 5.02
CA ILE A 313 -5.90 -7.52 3.91
C ILE A 313 -7.37 -7.73 4.32
N PRO A 314 -7.70 -8.32 5.50
CA PRO A 314 -9.09 -8.52 5.91
C PRO A 314 -9.89 -7.22 6.14
N HIS A 315 -9.21 -6.10 6.30
CA HIS A 315 -9.86 -4.80 6.32
C HIS A 315 -10.33 -4.35 4.93
N LEU A 316 -9.57 -4.71 3.89
CA LEU A 316 -9.81 -4.27 2.51
C LEU A 316 -10.76 -5.21 1.76
N VAL A 317 -10.60 -6.52 1.94
CA VAL A 317 -11.38 -7.55 1.24
C VAL A 317 -12.46 -8.09 2.15
N ARG A 318 -13.71 -7.97 1.69
CA ARG A 318 -14.91 -8.52 2.32
C ARG A 318 -15.46 -9.65 1.45
N ASN A 319 -15.61 -10.83 2.05
CA ASN A 319 -16.15 -12.00 1.36
C ASN A 319 -17.52 -11.67 0.71
N SER A 320 -17.70 -12.12 -0.52
CA SER A 320 -18.92 -11.93 -1.33
C SER A 320 -19.25 -10.47 -1.69
N LYS A 321 -18.43 -9.48 -1.27
CA LYS A 321 -18.59 -8.06 -1.63
C LYS A 321 -17.55 -7.66 -2.69
N ASN A 322 -16.26 -7.78 -2.39
CA ASN A 322 -15.20 -7.42 -3.34
C ASN A 322 -14.14 -8.51 -3.50
N GLY A 323 -14.46 -9.75 -3.12
CA GLY A 323 -13.58 -10.89 -3.28
C GLY A 323 -13.84 -12.04 -2.31
N ARG A 324 -12.83 -12.85 -2.11
CA ARG A 324 -12.82 -13.98 -1.16
C ARG A 324 -11.47 -14.08 -0.47
N LEU A 325 -11.51 -14.25 0.84
CA LEU A 325 -10.35 -14.53 1.69
C LEU A 325 -10.29 -16.00 2.05
N PHE A 326 -9.09 -16.55 1.99
CA PHE A 326 -8.78 -17.92 2.37
C PHE A 326 -7.72 -17.95 3.50
N LYS A 327 -7.63 -19.05 4.21
CA LYS A 327 -6.53 -19.27 5.16
C LYS A 327 -5.20 -19.33 4.41
N LYS A 328 -4.10 -18.89 5.03
CA LYS A 328 -2.76 -18.84 4.39
C LYS A 328 -2.26 -20.22 3.93
N ASN A 329 -2.66 -21.28 4.61
CA ASN A 329 -2.36 -22.69 4.30
C ASN A 329 -3.46 -23.39 3.50
N GLU A 330 -4.44 -22.67 2.96
CA GLU A 330 -5.53 -23.25 2.18
C GLU A 330 -4.99 -24.01 0.97
N LYS A 331 -5.62 -25.16 0.67
CA LYS A 331 -5.30 -25.98 -0.50
C LYS A 331 -5.66 -25.26 -1.79
N ILE A 332 -4.80 -25.36 -2.81
CA ILE A 332 -4.97 -24.68 -4.11
C ILE A 332 -6.26 -25.11 -4.80
N ASN A 333 -6.62 -26.40 -4.73
CA ASN A 333 -7.86 -26.91 -5.31
C ASN A 333 -9.10 -26.18 -4.76
N LYS A 334 -9.20 -25.98 -3.45
CA LYS A 334 -10.33 -25.28 -2.84
C LYS A 334 -10.45 -23.82 -3.32
N ILE A 335 -9.32 -23.14 -3.53
CA ILE A 335 -9.30 -21.77 -4.09
C ILE A 335 -9.73 -21.82 -5.58
N GLY A 336 -9.23 -22.80 -6.34
CA GLY A 336 -9.56 -22.99 -7.74
C GLY A 336 -11.04 -23.31 -7.95
N ASP A 337 -11.58 -24.23 -7.16
CA ASP A 337 -13.00 -24.64 -7.24
C ASP A 337 -13.96 -23.46 -6.94
N TYR A 338 -13.57 -22.60 -5.97
CA TYR A 338 -14.31 -21.35 -5.75
C TYR A 338 -14.27 -20.44 -6.99
N ILE A 339 -13.11 -20.25 -7.62
CA ILE A 339 -12.98 -19.41 -8.82
C ILE A 339 -13.85 -20.01 -9.95
N ILE A 340 -13.77 -21.31 -10.17
CA ILE A 340 -14.59 -22.04 -11.17
C ILE A 340 -16.09 -21.84 -10.90
N SER A 341 -16.53 -22.03 -9.65
CA SER A 341 -17.94 -21.89 -9.28
C SER A 341 -18.49 -20.47 -9.54
N VAL A 342 -17.66 -19.44 -9.32
CA VAL A 342 -18.03 -18.06 -9.60
C VAL A 342 -18.00 -17.78 -11.10
N PHE A 343 -16.95 -18.25 -11.80
CA PHE A 343 -16.75 -17.97 -13.22
C PHE A 343 -17.78 -18.65 -14.12
N LYS A 344 -18.16 -19.91 -13.86
CA LYS A 344 -19.20 -20.65 -14.60
C LYS A 344 -20.55 -19.91 -14.60
N ASN A 345 -20.89 -19.29 -13.49
CA ASN A 345 -22.14 -18.53 -13.37
C ASN A 345 -21.89 -17.06 -13.69
N LYS A 346 -22.14 -16.68 -14.94
CA LYS A 346 -21.95 -15.30 -15.45
C LYS A 346 -22.67 -14.25 -14.58
N SER A 347 -23.88 -14.52 -14.12
CA SER A 347 -24.64 -13.62 -13.25
C SER A 347 -23.93 -13.41 -11.90
N LYS A 348 -23.54 -14.51 -11.23
CA LYS A 348 -22.80 -14.49 -9.97
C LYS A 348 -21.48 -13.72 -10.10
N TYR A 349 -20.72 -13.97 -11.19
CA TYR A 349 -19.49 -13.24 -11.47
C TYR A 349 -19.74 -11.74 -11.65
N ARG A 350 -20.70 -11.36 -12.51
CA ARG A 350 -21.05 -9.95 -12.78
C ARG A 350 -21.46 -9.23 -11.50
N LYS A 351 -22.32 -9.86 -10.69
CA LYS A 351 -22.75 -9.32 -9.38
C LYS A 351 -21.56 -9.07 -8.45
N LEU A 352 -20.62 -10.01 -8.36
CA LEU A 352 -19.41 -9.85 -7.54
C LEU A 352 -18.48 -8.75 -8.09
N ALA A 353 -18.29 -8.68 -9.39
CA ALA A 353 -17.44 -7.69 -10.04
C ALA A 353 -18.00 -6.25 -9.89
N ILE A 354 -19.28 -6.07 -10.09
CA ILE A 354 -19.98 -4.80 -9.86
C ILE A 354 -19.92 -4.41 -8.38
N SER A 355 -20.19 -5.34 -7.47
CA SER A 355 -20.06 -5.11 -6.03
C SER A 355 -18.66 -4.72 -5.62
N SER A 356 -17.61 -5.30 -6.26
CA SER A 356 -16.22 -4.93 -6.00
C SER A 356 -15.94 -3.46 -6.31
N TYR A 357 -16.47 -2.95 -7.43
CA TYR A 357 -16.37 -1.53 -7.77
C TYR A 357 -17.11 -0.64 -6.77
N PHE A 358 -18.30 -1.03 -6.33
CA PHE A 358 -19.07 -0.25 -5.36
C PHE A 358 -18.42 -0.22 -3.97
N GLU A 359 -17.80 -1.32 -3.51
CA GLU A 359 -17.01 -1.33 -2.28
C GLU A 359 -15.84 -0.34 -2.35
N TYR A 360 -15.15 -0.27 -3.51
CA TYR A 360 -14.14 0.75 -3.75
C TYR A 360 -14.75 2.16 -3.66
N LYS A 361 -15.80 2.44 -4.44
CA LYS A 361 -16.42 3.77 -4.52
C LYS A 361 -16.89 4.26 -3.16
N LYS A 362 -17.47 3.38 -2.35
CA LYS A 362 -17.99 3.68 -1.01
C LYS A 362 -16.89 3.94 0.02
N ARG A 363 -15.77 3.20 -0.03
CA ARG A 363 -14.80 3.17 1.08
C ARG A 363 -13.45 3.76 0.75
N PHE A 364 -13.00 3.64 -0.49
CA PHE A 364 -11.60 3.90 -0.87
C PHE A 364 -11.46 4.97 -1.94
N ASN A 365 -12.53 5.66 -2.29
CA ASN A 365 -12.46 6.78 -3.23
C ASN A 365 -11.63 7.93 -2.63
N ASN A 366 -10.65 8.43 -3.38
CA ASN A 366 -9.74 9.46 -2.89
C ASN A 366 -10.45 10.76 -2.47
N GLN A 367 -11.50 11.18 -3.19
CA GLN A 367 -12.25 12.40 -2.83
C GLN A 367 -12.90 12.26 -1.46
N LYS A 368 -13.56 11.10 -1.20
CA LYS A 368 -14.15 10.80 0.10
C LYS A 368 -13.09 10.78 1.20
N ILE A 369 -11.98 10.09 0.99
CA ILE A 369 -10.90 9.96 1.99
C ILE A 369 -10.34 11.34 2.36
N ILE A 370 -10.13 12.22 1.38
CA ILE A 370 -9.65 13.58 1.63
C ILE A 370 -10.71 14.43 2.36
N SER A 371 -11.98 14.27 2.02
CA SER A 371 -13.07 14.93 2.77
C SER A 371 -13.09 14.50 4.23
N ASP A 372 -13.04 13.18 4.48
CA ASP A 372 -12.97 12.61 5.83
C ASP A 372 -11.71 13.08 6.58
N PHE A 373 -10.55 13.12 5.91
CA PHE A 373 -9.31 13.66 6.48
C PHE A 373 -9.47 15.10 6.94
N ILE A 374 -9.99 15.98 6.08
CA ILE A 374 -10.17 17.42 6.40
C ILE A 374 -11.13 17.59 7.57
N GLN A 375 -12.22 16.82 7.61
CA GLN A 375 -13.18 16.86 8.72
C GLN A 375 -12.56 16.40 10.06
N LEU A 376 -11.70 15.38 10.02
CA LEU A 376 -11.08 14.81 11.23
C LEU A 376 -9.97 15.67 11.83
N ILE A 377 -9.39 16.61 11.07
CA ILE A 377 -8.29 17.47 11.53
C ILE A 377 -8.75 18.90 11.90
N LYS A 378 -9.97 19.29 11.53
CA LYS A 378 -10.61 20.51 12.03
C LYS A 378 -10.92 20.35 13.52
#